data_89a8e8d3965a5e932b6089ce216e0f58
#
_entry.id   89a8e8d3965a5e932b6089ce216e0f58
#
_cell.length_a   1.000
_cell.length_b   1.000
_cell.length_c   1.000
_cell.angle_alpha   90.00
_cell.angle_beta   90.00
_cell.angle_gamma   90.00
#
_symmetry.space_group_name_H-M   'P 1'
#
loop_
_entity.id
_entity.type
_entity.pdbx_description
1 polymer ?
#
loop_
_entity_poly.entity_id
_entity_poly.type
_entity_poly.pdbx_seq_one_letter_code
_entity_poly.pdbx_strand_id
1 'polypeptide(L)'
;IAATGEDAIVYCPTSNYAANMEKAEALAPTQTRGAAMQALTKTATPGKSTCEDVAALLNVPLNTTVKSLVLATDTLNDKGEVIKSQVWLLLVRGDHDMNEVKVGKLPGFEGGFRFATTAEIDDHFGCKPGYLGPVNLKQPLKIVADRDVAVMADWICGANEADFHMTGVNFGRDVAEPDLIADIRNVVAGDASPDGQGVLAIERGIEVGHVFYLGTKYSQAMNA
;
A
#
# COMPACT_ATOMS: atom_id res chain seq x y z
N ILE A 1 17.44 -13.38 -18.46
CA ILE A 1 17.24 -13.67 -17.04
C ILE A 1 18.59 -14.00 -16.44
N ALA A 2 18.97 -13.33 -15.38
CA ALA A 2 20.19 -13.59 -14.64
C ALA A 2 19.92 -13.37 -13.14
N ALA A 3 20.36 -14.28 -12.29
CA ALA A 3 20.15 -14.20 -10.84
C ALA A 3 20.78 -12.94 -10.21
N THR A 4 21.73 -12.30 -10.89
CA THR A 4 22.40 -11.06 -10.51
C THR A 4 21.80 -9.83 -11.19
N GLY A 5 20.67 -9.96 -11.91
CA GLY A 5 20.00 -8.85 -12.57
C GLY A 5 19.51 -7.79 -11.60
N GLU A 6 19.53 -6.51 -11.99
CA GLU A 6 19.14 -5.40 -11.15
C GLU A 6 17.62 -5.23 -11.11
N ASP A 7 16.91 -5.51 -12.24
CA ASP A 7 15.49 -5.32 -12.38
C ASP A 7 14.68 -6.58 -12.10
N ALA A 8 13.56 -6.41 -11.39
CA ALA A 8 12.57 -7.46 -11.22
C ALA A 8 11.58 -7.44 -12.39
N ILE A 9 11.52 -8.53 -13.13
CA ILE A 9 10.59 -8.74 -14.24
C ILE A 9 9.50 -9.68 -13.79
N VAL A 10 8.26 -9.25 -13.93
CA VAL A 10 7.06 -10.04 -13.66
C VAL A 10 6.53 -10.59 -14.98
N TYR A 11 6.21 -11.87 -15.01
CA TYR A 11 5.63 -12.48 -16.21
C TYR A 11 4.70 -13.63 -15.85
N CYS A 12 3.82 -14.01 -16.78
CA CYS A 12 2.99 -15.19 -16.68
C CYS A 12 3.56 -16.29 -17.57
N PRO A 13 3.98 -17.46 -17.00
CA PRO A 13 4.57 -18.53 -17.80
C PRO A 13 3.64 -19.16 -18.86
N THR A 14 2.32 -18.96 -18.70
CA THR A 14 1.27 -19.55 -19.55
C THR A 14 0.63 -18.56 -20.52
N SER A 15 1.13 -17.30 -20.55
CA SER A 15 0.62 -16.26 -21.45
C SER A 15 1.75 -15.34 -21.93
N ASN A 16 1.39 -14.30 -22.69
CA ASN A 16 2.34 -13.26 -23.14
C ASN A 16 2.43 -12.07 -22.19
N TYR A 17 1.85 -12.14 -20.99
CA TYR A 17 1.94 -11.06 -20.02
C TYR A 17 3.35 -10.96 -19.45
N ALA A 18 3.95 -9.77 -19.55
CA ALA A 18 5.20 -9.40 -18.89
C ALA A 18 5.23 -7.89 -18.61
N ALA A 19 5.79 -7.51 -17.46
CA ALA A 19 5.93 -6.12 -17.06
C ALA A 19 7.10 -5.94 -16.07
N ASN A 20 7.62 -4.72 -15.93
CA ASN A 20 8.47 -4.37 -14.80
C ASN A 20 7.63 -4.38 -13.52
N MET A 21 8.27 -4.65 -12.37
CA MET A 21 7.60 -4.70 -11.06
C MET A 21 6.74 -3.45 -10.79
N GLU A 22 7.26 -2.27 -11.10
CA GLU A 22 6.57 -1.01 -10.88
C GLU A 22 5.24 -0.83 -11.65
N LYS A 23 5.09 -1.55 -12.78
CA LYS A 23 3.92 -1.48 -13.66
C LYS A 23 3.09 -2.76 -13.67
N ALA A 24 3.61 -3.82 -13.05
CA ALA A 24 2.93 -5.11 -13.03
C ALA A 24 1.62 -5.03 -12.24
N GLU A 25 0.59 -5.64 -12.80
CA GLU A 25 -0.74 -5.74 -12.22
C GLU A 25 -1.07 -7.19 -11.90
N ALA A 26 -1.93 -7.42 -10.92
CA ALA A 26 -2.55 -8.69 -10.63
C ALA A 26 -4.06 -8.60 -10.83
N LEU A 27 -4.69 -9.72 -11.10
CA LEU A 27 -6.14 -9.78 -11.15
C LEU A 27 -6.72 -9.40 -9.77
N ALA A 28 -7.75 -8.55 -9.78
CA ALA A 28 -8.40 -8.16 -8.53
C ALA A 28 -9.03 -9.38 -7.84
N PRO A 29 -9.03 -9.44 -6.50
CA PRO A 29 -9.76 -10.46 -5.77
C PRO A 29 -11.23 -10.50 -6.18
N THR A 30 -11.76 -11.68 -6.43
CA THR A 30 -13.17 -11.88 -6.80
C THR A 30 -14.06 -12.28 -5.63
N GLN A 31 -13.46 -12.67 -4.49
CA GLN A 31 -14.20 -13.02 -3.29
C GLN A 31 -14.84 -11.78 -2.66
N THR A 32 -16.02 -11.98 -2.09
CA THR A 32 -16.65 -10.99 -1.22
C THR A 32 -15.99 -11.01 0.16
N ARG A 33 -15.98 -9.86 0.85
CA ARG A 33 -15.52 -9.77 2.24
C ARG A 33 -16.31 -10.75 3.11
N GLY A 34 -15.60 -11.52 3.93
CA GLY A 34 -16.20 -12.41 4.92
C GLY A 34 -16.95 -11.64 6.02
N ALA A 35 -17.82 -12.33 6.73
CA ALA A 35 -18.47 -11.78 7.92
C ALA A 35 -17.44 -11.57 9.05
N ALA A 36 -17.66 -10.55 9.87
CA ALA A 36 -16.89 -10.32 11.09
C ALA A 36 -17.19 -11.42 12.11
N MET A 37 -16.23 -12.27 12.41
CA MET A 37 -16.37 -13.40 13.32
C MET A 37 -15.70 -13.16 14.68
N GLN A 38 -14.75 -12.21 14.74
CA GLN A 38 -14.00 -11.89 15.95
C GLN A 38 -14.44 -10.54 16.52
N ALA A 39 -14.40 -10.42 17.84
CA ALA A 39 -14.57 -9.15 18.51
C ALA A 39 -13.32 -8.27 18.29
N LEU A 40 -13.53 -6.97 18.15
CA LEU A 40 -12.44 -5.99 18.18
C LEU A 40 -11.76 -6.05 19.54
N THR A 41 -10.46 -6.35 19.56
CA THR A 41 -9.69 -6.50 20.79
C THR A 41 -8.36 -5.75 20.70
N LYS A 42 -8.03 -4.98 21.74
CA LYS A 42 -6.70 -4.38 21.90
C LYS A 42 -5.78 -5.39 22.58
N THR A 43 -4.73 -5.80 21.89
CA THR A 43 -3.83 -6.87 22.31
C THR A 43 -2.42 -6.33 22.53
N ALA A 44 -1.81 -6.69 23.66
CA ALA A 44 -0.44 -6.29 23.97
C ALA A 44 0.56 -7.01 23.06
N THR A 45 1.45 -6.23 22.45
CA THR A 45 2.51 -6.70 21.53
C THR A 45 3.84 -6.01 21.87
N PRO A 46 4.40 -6.22 23.05
CA PRO A 46 5.52 -5.45 23.56
C PRO A 46 6.76 -5.58 22.66
N GLY A 47 7.29 -4.42 22.22
CA GLY A 47 8.47 -4.33 21.36
C GLY A 47 8.26 -4.85 19.93
N LYS A 48 7.02 -5.10 19.51
CA LYS A 48 6.70 -5.64 18.17
C LYS A 48 6.01 -4.55 17.34
N SER A 49 6.68 -4.09 16.28
CA SER A 49 6.22 -3.00 15.41
C SER A 49 6.11 -3.40 13.93
N THR A 50 6.66 -4.54 13.53
CA THR A 50 6.54 -5.06 12.17
C THR A 50 5.40 -6.07 12.07
N CYS A 51 4.80 -6.21 10.90
CA CYS A 51 3.73 -7.19 10.68
C CYS A 51 4.21 -8.62 10.94
N GLU A 52 5.45 -8.92 10.56
CA GLU A 52 6.09 -10.23 10.76
C GLU A 52 6.23 -10.56 12.25
N ASP A 53 6.74 -9.62 13.03
CA ASP A 53 6.92 -9.80 14.48
C ASP A 53 5.58 -9.96 15.19
N VAL A 54 4.58 -9.17 14.81
CA VAL A 54 3.22 -9.23 15.37
C VAL A 54 2.54 -10.56 15.01
N ALA A 55 2.63 -10.97 13.75
CA ALA A 55 2.09 -12.25 13.30
C ALA A 55 2.74 -13.43 14.05
N ALA A 56 4.06 -13.40 14.21
CA ALA A 56 4.80 -14.42 14.96
C ALA A 56 4.40 -14.45 16.44
N LEU A 57 4.31 -13.28 17.10
CA LEU A 57 3.90 -13.18 18.50
C LEU A 57 2.49 -13.71 18.74
N LEU A 58 1.55 -13.35 17.85
CA LEU A 58 0.15 -13.75 17.96
C LEU A 58 -0.14 -15.14 17.39
N ASN A 59 0.86 -15.79 16.79
CA ASN A 59 0.76 -17.10 16.14
C ASN A 59 -0.34 -17.12 15.05
N VAL A 60 -0.33 -16.13 14.18
CA VAL A 60 -1.28 -15.98 13.06
C VAL A 60 -0.54 -15.86 11.73
N PRO A 61 -1.17 -16.16 10.60
CA PRO A 61 -0.58 -15.92 9.27
C PRO A 61 -0.29 -14.44 9.04
N LEU A 62 0.85 -14.13 8.39
CA LEU A 62 1.25 -12.75 8.08
C LEU A 62 0.19 -12.00 7.25
N ASN A 63 -0.49 -12.69 6.36
CA ASN A 63 -1.55 -12.12 5.51
C ASN A 63 -2.84 -11.75 6.26
N THR A 64 -2.92 -11.96 7.57
CA THR A 64 -3.99 -11.44 8.43
C THR A 64 -3.66 -10.06 9.00
N THR A 65 -2.42 -9.59 8.85
CA THR A 65 -2.00 -8.27 9.30
C THR A 65 -2.12 -7.23 8.20
N VAL A 66 -2.24 -5.96 8.57
CA VAL A 66 -2.35 -4.82 7.67
C VAL A 66 -1.37 -3.73 8.08
N LYS A 67 -0.53 -3.33 7.13
CA LYS A 67 0.40 -2.19 7.25
C LYS A 67 -0.36 -0.88 7.08
N SER A 68 -0.11 0.08 7.96
CA SER A 68 -0.62 1.45 7.89
C SER A 68 0.50 2.37 7.42
N LEU A 69 0.40 2.88 6.20
CA LEU A 69 1.35 3.82 5.61
C LEU A 69 0.72 5.21 5.54
N VAL A 70 1.38 6.20 6.12
CA VAL A 70 0.84 7.56 6.19
C VAL A 70 1.59 8.44 5.20
N LEU A 71 0.88 8.91 4.18
CA LEU A 71 1.41 9.78 3.13
C LEU A 71 0.77 11.15 3.21
N ALA A 72 1.43 12.14 2.60
CA ALA A 72 0.90 13.48 2.43
C ALA A 72 1.06 13.94 0.99
N THR A 73 0.04 14.65 0.50
CA THR A 73 0.06 15.36 -0.78
C THR A 73 0.00 16.84 -0.52
N ASP A 74 0.90 17.62 -1.12
CA ASP A 74 1.03 19.04 -0.88
C ASP A 74 0.46 19.86 -2.05
N THR A 75 -0.32 20.88 -1.71
CA THR A 75 -0.74 21.91 -2.68
C THR A 75 0.23 23.06 -2.58
N LEU A 76 0.82 23.45 -3.71
CA LEU A 76 1.79 24.53 -3.81
C LEU A 76 1.14 25.80 -4.37
N ASN A 77 1.63 26.98 -3.95
CA ASN A 77 1.33 28.25 -4.59
C ASN A 77 2.22 28.47 -5.83
N ASP A 78 2.02 29.59 -6.52
CA ASP A 78 2.79 29.96 -7.73
C ASP A 78 4.30 30.15 -7.44
N LYS A 79 4.68 30.27 -6.19
CA LYS A 79 6.10 30.39 -5.74
C LYS A 79 6.72 29.06 -5.34
N GLY A 80 5.95 27.94 -5.41
CA GLY A 80 6.40 26.63 -4.98
C GLY A 80 6.36 26.41 -3.47
N GLU A 81 5.69 27.27 -2.70
CA GLU A 81 5.55 27.10 -1.24
C GLU A 81 4.31 26.25 -0.94
N VAL A 82 4.40 25.36 0.05
CA VAL A 82 3.29 24.52 0.49
C VAL A 82 2.25 25.39 1.19
N ILE A 83 1.03 25.43 0.65
CA ILE A 83 -0.11 26.17 1.23
C ILE A 83 -1.12 25.25 1.92
N LYS A 84 -1.10 23.98 1.61
CA LYS A 84 -1.98 22.97 2.20
C LYS A 84 -1.38 21.58 2.03
N SER A 85 -1.47 20.76 3.07
CA SER A 85 -1.16 19.34 3.01
C SER A 85 -2.42 18.52 3.31
N GLN A 86 -2.62 17.46 2.53
CA GLN A 86 -3.66 16.46 2.79
C GLN A 86 -2.98 15.17 3.24
N VAL A 87 -3.31 14.71 4.44
CA VAL A 87 -2.80 13.44 4.97
C VAL A 87 -3.72 12.28 4.55
N TRP A 88 -3.12 11.16 4.18
CA TRP A 88 -3.77 9.95 3.71
C TRP A 88 -3.26 8.75 4.49
N LEU A 89 -4.15 7.81 4.80
CA LEU A 89 -3.78 6.51 5.33
C LEU A 89 -3.94 5.45 4.22
N LEU A 90 -2.84 4.83 3.85
CA LEU A 90 -2.85 3.70 2.92
C LEU A 90 -2.76 2.41 3.72
N LEU A 91 -3.64 1.46 3.39
CA LEU A 91 -3.70 0.14 4.03
C LEU A 91 -3.26 -0.92 3.02
N VAL A 92 -2.18 -1.62 3.34
CA VAL A 92 -1.60 -2.69 2.53
C VAL A 92 -1.49 -3.95 3.38
N ARG A 93 -1.80 -5.12 2.83
CA ARG A 93 -1.69 -6.40 3.55
C ARG A 93 -0.25 -6.62 4.02
N GLY A 94 -0.06 -7.23 5.20
CA GLY A 94 1.22 -7.32 5.88
C GLY A 94 2.33 -8.02 5.09
N ASP A 95 1.98 -8.95 4.22
CA ASP A 95 2.90 -9.67 3.33
C ASP A 95 3.15 -8.97 1.98
N HIS A 96 2.59 -7.77 1.77
CA HIS A 96 2.76 -6.99 0.55
C HIS A 96 3.50 -5.69 0.81
N ASP A 97 4.10 -5.12 -0.25
CA ASP A 97 4.76 -3.82 -0.22
C ASP A 97 4.06 -2.83 -1.13
N MET A 98 4.04 -1.57 -0.71
CA MET A 98 3.46 -0.48 -1.49
C MET A 98 4.22 -0.28 -2.81
N ASN A 99 3.48 0.03 -3.86
CA ASN A 99 4.02 0.42 -5.16
C ASN A 99 3.84 1.93 -5.36
N GLU A 100 4.93 2.68 -5.27
CA GLU A 100 4.90 4.14 -5.36
C GLU A 100 4.41 4.64 -6.73
N VAL A 101 4.70 3.92 -7.82
CA VAL A 101 4.25 4.29 -9.17
C VAL A 101 2.73 4.16 -9.30
N LYS A 102 2.14 3.13 -8.71
CA LYS A 102 0.67 2.96 -8.67
C LYS A 102 0.01 4.02 -7.79
N VAL A 103 0.57 4.27 -6.60
CA VAL A 103 0.08 5.29 -5.68
C VAL A 103 0.12 6.68 -6.33
N GLY A 104 1.19 7.03 -7.02
CA GLY A 104 1.31 8.32 -7.71
C GLY A 104 0.28 8.57 -8.83
N LYS A 105 -0.45 7.54 -9.26
CA LYS A 105 -1.54 7.64 -10.25
C LYS A 105 -2.93 7.77 -9.63
N LEU A 106 -3.04 7.69 -8.31
CA LEU A 106 -4.32 7.78 -7.62
C LEU A 106 -4.87 9.22 -7.69
N PRO A 107 -6.21 9.39 -7.68
CA PRO A 107 -6.83 10.70 -7.56
C PRO A 107 -6.35 11.43 -6.31
N GLY A 108 -5.81 12.63 -6.49
CA GLY A 108 -5.24 13.46 -5.41
C GLY A 108 -3.76 13.24 -5.17
N PHE A 109 -3.09 12.37 -5.93
CA PHE A 109 -1.65 12.12 -5.86
C PHE A 109 -0.90 12.60 -7.12
N GLU A 110 -1.59 13.18 -8.09
CA GLU A 110 -1.04 13.60 -9.39
C GLU A 110 0.07 14.65 -9.27
N GLY A 111 0.04 15.45 -8.19
CA GLY A 111 1.06 16.44 -7.86
C GLY A 111 2.29 15.89 -7.17
N GLY A 112 2.34 14.57 -6.94
CA GLY A 112 3.35 13.90 -6.14
C GLY A 112 2.91 13.73 -4.69
N PHE A 113 3.67 12.92 -3.96
CA PHE A 113 3.42 12.65 -2.55
C PHE A 113 4.75 12.45 -1.79
N ARG A 114 4.67 12.51 -0.49
CA ARG A 114 5.75 12.20 0.44
C ARG A 114 5.22 11.38 1.61
N PHE A 115 6.09 10.75 2.37
CA PHE A 115 5.69 10.26 3.68
C PHE A 115 5.30 11.43 4.60
N ALA A 116 4.29 11.22 5.42
CA ALA A 116 3.87 12.21 6.39
C ALA A 116 4.97 12.46 7.43
N THR A 117 5.08 13.70 7.87
CA THR A 117 6.01 14.08 8.94
C THR A 117 5.55 13.51 10.29
N THR A 118 6.46 13.44 11.25
CA THR A 118 6.13 13.00 12.62
C THR A 118 5.03 13.86 13.26
N ALA A 119 4.99 15.16 12.97
CA ALA A 119 3.95 16.07 13.47
C ALA A 119 2.58 15.74 12.87
N GLU A 120 2.50 15.55 11.55
CA GLU A 120 1.26 15.14 10.87
C GLU A 120 0.74 13.79 11.37
N ILE A 121 1.65 12.84 11.62
CA ILE A 121 1.29 11.54 12.20
C ILE A 121 0.76 11.71 13.63
N ASP A 122 1.43 12.50 14.47
CA ASP A 122 0.99 12.73 15.86
C ASP A 122 -0.37 13.42 15.94
N ASP A 123 -0.64 14.36 15.04
CA ASP A 123 -1.92 15.06 14.95
C ASP A 123 -3.10 14.11 14.69
N HIS A 124 -2.90 13.12 13.82
CA HIS A 124 -3.96 12.18 13.43
C HIS A 124 -4.04 10.93 14.30
N PHE A 125 -2.90 10.43 14.76
CA PHE A 125 -2.81 9.12 15.44
C PHE A 125 -2.45 9.25 16.92
N GLY A 126 -1.67 10.25 17.31
CA GLY A 126 -1.14 10.40 18.68
C GLY A 126 -0.13 9.35 19.06
N CYS A 127 0.48 8.71 18.08
CA CYS A 127 1.43 7.63 18.25
C CYS A 127 2.52 7.71 17.18
N LYS A 128 3.68 7.13 17.49
CA LYS A 128 4.80 7.02 16.55
C LYS A 128 4.55 5.91 15.52
N PRO A 129 5.19 5.99 14.33
CA PRO A 129 5.20 4.89 13.36
C PRO A 129 5.56 3.53 13.99
N GLY A 130 4.99 2.46 13.45
CA GLY A 130 5.13 1.09 13.93
C GLY A 130 3.90 0.54 14.66
N TYR A 131 3.01 1.44 15.13
CA TYR A 131 1.80 1.04 15.86
C TYR A 131 0.55 1.74 15.31
N LEU A 132 0.62 2.27 14.08
CA LEU A 132 -0.47 3.03 13.48
C LEU A 132 -1.56 2.13 12.94
N GLY A 133 -2.81 2.57 13.08
CA GLY A 133 -3.97 1.89 12.55
C GLY A 133 -5.16 2.83 12.35
N PRO A 134 -6.18 2.43 11.57
CA PRO A 134 -7.34 3.26 11.27
C PRO A 134 -8.37 3.34 12.40
N VAL A 135 -8.20 2.56 13.47
CA VAL A 135 -9.15 2.49 14.60
C VAL A 135 -8.83 3.60 15.60
N ASN A 136 -9.87 4.32 16.05
CA ASN A 136 -9.73 5.38 17.07
C ASN A 136 -8.74 6.49 16.70
N LEU A 137 -8.80 7.00 15.48
CA LEU A 137 -8.02 8.16 15.05
C LEU A 137 -8.37 9.40 15.90
N LYS A 138 -7.39 10.23 16.25
CA LYS A 138 -7.60 11.53 16.91
C LYS A 138 -8.34 12.51 15.97
N GLN A 139 -7.95 12.50 14.69
CA GLN A 139 -8.59 13.29 13.65
C GLN A 139 -8.85 12.40 12.42
N PRO A 140 -10.01 12.56 11.76
CA PRO A 140 -10.32 11.80 10.57
C PRO A 140 -9.35 12.15 9.43
N LEU A 141 -9.03 11.15 8.62
CA LEU A 141 -8.25 11.29 7.41
C LEU A 141 -8.82 10.37 6.31
N LYS A 142 -8.40 10.61 5.09
CA LYS A 142 -8.81 9.78 3.97
C LYS A 142 -8.07 8.44 3.98
N ILE A 143 -8.82 7.37 3.75
CA ILE A 143 -8.32 6.00 3.75
C ILE A 143 -8.33 5.44 2.33
N VAL A 144 -7.17 4.99 1.87
CA VAL A 144 -7.04 4.20 0.65
C VAL A 144 -6.70 2.77 1.05
N ALA A 145 -7.52 1.82 0.66
CA ALA A 145 -7.24 0.40 0.91
C ALA A 145 -6.80 -0.28 -0.39
N ASP A 146 -5.76 -1.12 -0.28
CA ASP A 146 -5.45 -2.06 -1.33
C ASP A 146 -6.64 -3.01 -1.57
N ARG A 147 -6.78 -3.50 -2.80
CA ARG A 147 -7.86 -4.42 -3.21
C ARG A 147 -7.91 -5.68 -2.33
N ASP A 148 -6.74 -6.20 -1.93
CA ASP A 148 -6.65 -7.37 -1.05
C ASP A 148 -7.13 -7.05 0.37
N VAL A 149 -6.79 -5.87 0.91
CA VAL A 149 -7.26 -5.42 2.24
C VAL A 149 -8.76 -5.17 2.24
N ALA A 150 -9.31 -4.64 1.15
CA ALA A 150 -10.74 -4.33 1.05
C ALA A 150 -11.64 -5.58 1.21
N VAL A 151 -11.14 -6.77 0.91
CA VAL A 151 -11.87 -8.03 1.04
C VAL A 151 -11.53 -8.83 2.31
N MET A 152 -10.64 -8.31 3.16
CA MET A 152 -10.30 -8.95 4.44
C MET A 152 -11.38 -8.76 5.49
N ALA A 153 -11.50 -9.74 6.38
CA ALA A 153 -12.25 -9.66 7.63
C ALA A 153 -11.35 -10.04 8.80
N ASP A 154 -11.66 -9.53 9.99
CA ASP A 154 -10.97 -9.85 11.25
C ASP A 154 -9.46 -9.63 11.22
N TRP A 155 -9.00 -8.58 10.52
CA TRP A 155 -7.59 -8.27 10.33
C TRP A 155 -6.95 -7.58 11.55
N ILE A 156 -5.62 -7.49 11.54
CA ILE A 156 -4.80 -6.96 12.63
C ILE A 156 -4.07 -5.72 12.15
N CYS A 157 -4.07 -4.64 12.94
CA CYS A 157 -3.31 -3.42 12.68
C CYS A 157 -2.80 -2.79 13.97
N GLY A 158 -2.02 -1.72 13.86
CA GLY A 158 -1.61 -0.93 15.03
C GLY A 158 -2.82 -0.36 15.80
N ALA A 159 -2.66 -0.18 17.10
CA ALA A 159 -3.71 0.33 17.99
C ALA A 159 -3.57 1.84 18.28
N ASN A 160 -2.69 2.56 17.58
CA ASN A 160 -2.30 3.95 17.84
C ASN A 160 -1.77 4.16 19.27
N GLU A 161 -1.16 3.12 19.82
CA GLU A 161 -0.51 3.10 21.10
C GLU A 161 0.69 2.18 21.05
N ALA A 162 1.83 2.63 21.59
CA ALA A 162 3.07 1.84 21.63
C ALA A 162 2.82 0.50 22.33
N ASP A 163 3.38 -0.56 21.76
CA ASP A 163 3.28 -1.93 22.26
C ASP A 163 1.88 -2.56 22.22
N PHE A 164 0.96 -2.00 21.41
CA PHE A 164 -0.38 -2.57 21.24
C PHE A 164 -0.80 -2.64 19.77
N HIS A 165 -1.55 -3.71 19.44
CA HIS A 165 -2.24 -3.87 18.16
C HIS A 165 -3.73 -4.18 18.39
N MET A 166 -4.56 -3.81 17.40
CA MET A 166 -5.97 -4.18 17.35
C MET A 166 -6.11 -5.48 16.56
N THR A 167 -6.84 -6.44 17.09
CA THR A 167 -7.19 -7.69 16.43
C THR A 167 -8.70 -7.76 16.18
N GLY A 168 -9.13 -8.52 15.17
CA GLY A 168 -10.54 -8.64 14.81
C GLY A 168 -11.12 -7.38 14.19
N VAL A 169 -10.30 -6.58 13.49
CA VAL A 169 -10.74 -5.31 12.87
C VAL A 169 -11.53 -5.58 11.60
N ASN A 170 -12.62 -4.84 11.41
CA ASN A 170 -13.47 -4.95 10.23
C ASN A 170 -13.95 -3.57 9.74
N PHE A 171 -13.92 -3.39 8.42
CA PHE A 171 -14.59 -2.25 7.80
C PHE A 171 -16.11 -2.31 8.02
N GLY A 172 -16.75 -1.17 8.13
CA GLY A 172 -18.18 -1.02 8.35
C GLY A 172 -18.63 -1.26 9.80
N ARG A 173 -17.80 -1.90 10.63
CA ARG A 173 -18.06 -2.09 12.06
C ARG A 173 -17.14 -1.22 12.93
N ASP A 174 -15.83 -1.33 12.74
CA ASP A 174 -14.80 -0.71 13.59
C ASP A 174 -14.11 0.47 12.89
N VAL A 175 -14.05 0.41 11.58
CA VAL A 175 -13.47 1.41 10.69
C VAL A 175 -14.48 1.70 9.58
N ALA A 176 -14.63 2.96 9.19
CA ALA A 176 -15.44 3.33 8.04
C ALA A 176 -14.94 2.63 6.77
N GLU A 177 -15.82 2.43 5.80
CA GLU A 177 -15.41 1.95 4.48
C GLU A 177 -14.34 2.89 3.89
N PRO A 178 -13.33 2.37 3.16
CA PRO A 178 -12.29 3.19 2.57
C PRO A 178 -12.88 4.24 1.60
N ASP A 179 -12.30 5.44 1.58
CA ASP A 179 -12.64 6.47 0.59
C ASP A 179 -12.30 6.02 -0.83
N LEU A 180 -11.26 5.19 -0.98
CA LEU A 180 -10.82 4.64 -2.25
C LEU A 180 -10.30 3.21 -2.06
N ILE A 181 -10.68 2.32 -2.96
CA ILE A 181 -10.11 0.96 -3.10
C ILE A 181 -9.36 0.92 -4.44
N ALA A 182 -8.06 0.62 -4.39
CA ALA A 182 -7.21 0.61 -5.57
C ALA A 182 -6.12 -0.47 -5.49
N ASP A 183 -5.50 -0.78 -6.61
CA ASP A 183 -4.26 -1.55 -6.65
C ASP A 183 -3.10 -0.62 -6.30
N ILE A 184 -2.56 -0.76 -5.10
CA ILE A 184 -1.47 0.09 -4.58
C ILE A 184 -0.24 -0.70 -4.14
N ARG A 185 -0.19 -1.99 -4.42
CA ARG A 185 0.90 -2.88 -4.01
C ARG A 185 1.77 -3.37 -5.17
N ASN A 186 2.97 -3.80 -4.86
CA ASN A 186 3.72 -4.66 -5.75
C ASN A 186 3.03 -6.01 -5.85
N VAL A 187 3.08 -6.60 -7.03
CA VAL A 187 2.65 -7.99 -7.22
C VAL A 187 3.65 -8.94 -6.57
N VAL A 188 3.19 -10.12 -6.19
CA VAL A 188 4.02 -11.19 -5.66
C VAL A 188 3.92 -12.43 -6.55
N ALA A 189 4.92 -13.29 -6.48
CA ALA A 189 4.87 -14.56 -7.19
C ALA A 189 3.67 -15.40 -6.70
N GLY A 190 2.91 -15.95 -7.65
CA GLY A 190 1.68 -16.69 -7.36
C GLY A 190 0.39 -15.85 -7.45
N ASP A 191 0.48 -14.52 -7.58
CA ASP A 191 -0.69 -13.70 -7.91
C ASP A 191 -1.31 -14.13 -9.23
N ALA A 192 -2.63 -14.03 -9.36
CA ALA A 192 -3.30 -14.28 -10.62
C ALA A 192 -2.90 -13.25 -11.67
N SER A 193 -2.52 -13.71 -12.85
CA SER A 193 -2.18 -12.84 -13.99
C SER A 193 -3.38 -11.98 -14.39
N PRO A 194 -3.19 -10.69 -14.73
CA PRO A 194 -4.28 -9.79 -15.06
C PRO A 194 -5.08 -10.22 -16.30
N ASP A 195 -4.50 -11.06 -17.17
CA ASP A 195 -5.17 -11.66 -18.32
C ASP A 195 -5.98 -12.94 -17.97
N GLY A 196 -5.94 -13.38 -16.72
CA GLY A 196 -6.66 -14.56 -16.24
C GLY A 196 -6.11 -15.90 -16.73
N GLN A 197 -4.93 -15.93 -17.38
CA GLN A 197 -4.41 -17.13 -18.03
C GLN A 197 -3.39 -17.91 -17.19
N GLY A 198 -3.21 -17.57 -15.91
CA GLY A 198 -2.28 -18.27 -15.04
C GLY A 198 -1.87 -17.43 -13.84
N VAL A 199 -0.72 -17.76 -13.29
CA VAL A 199 -0.15 -17.06 -12.12
C VAL A 199 1.16 -16.38 -12.50
N LEU A 200 1.48 -15.30 -11.80
CA LEU A 200 2.68 -14.51 -12.00
C LEU A 200 3.91 -15.20 -11.43
N ALA A 201 4.99 -15.14 -12.16
CA ALA A 201 6.34 -15.44 -11.73
C ALA A 201 7.20 -14.17 -11.75
N ILE A 202 8.20 -14.12 -10.89
CA ILE A 202 9.12 -12.98 -10.78
C ILE A 202 10.52 -13.48 -10.94
N GLU A 203 11.26 -12.88 -11.88
CA GLU A 203 12.68 -13.16 -12.10
C GLU A 203 13.47 -11.86 -12.21
N ARG A 204 14.78 -11.97 -11.99
CA ARG A 204 15.68 -10.84 -12.19
C ARG A 204 16.23 -10.84 -13.61
N GLY A 205 16.29 -9.65 -14.22
CA GLY A 205 16.82 -9.41 -15.54
C GLY A 205 17.97 -8.41 -15.51
N ILE A 206 18.92 -8.57 -16.44
CA ILE A 206 19.90 -7.53 -16.74
C ILE A 206 19.29 -6.64 -17.82
N GLU A 207 19.28 -5.33 -17.59
CA GLU A 207 18.87 -4.37 -18.60
C GLU A 207 19.88 -4.35 -19.75
N VAL A 208 19.41 -4.61 -20.97
CA VAL A 208 20.26 -4.64 -22.18
C VAL A 208 20.15 -3.32 -22.95
N GLY A 209 19.15 -2.50 -22.64
CA GLY A 209 18.92 -1.21 -23.24
C GLY A 209 17.72 -0.52 -22.64
N HIS A 210 17.74 0.81 -22.64
CA HIS A 210 16.68 1.64 -22.11
C HIS A 210 16.16 2.58 -23.20
N VAL A 211 14.83 2.66 -23.34
CA VAL A 211 14.16 3.59 -24.25
C VAL A 211 13.36 4.58 -23.44
N PHE A 212 13.67 5.86 -23.63
CA PHE A 212 12.94 6.95 -22.99
C PHE A 212 11.92 7.54 -23.95
N TYR A 213 10.67 7.66 -23.51
CA TYR A 213 9.68 8.48 -24.16
C TYR A 213 9.73 9.90 -23.59
N LEU A 214 10.36 10.82 -24.32
CA LEU A 214 10.56 12.19 -23.87
C LEU A 214 9.34 13.10 -24.14
N GLY A 215 8.38 12.62 -24.94
CA GLY A 215 7.23 13.41 -25.38
C GLY A 215 7.67 14.74 -26.04
N THR A 216 6.93 15.80 -25.78
CA THR A 216 7.21 17.16 -26.29
C THR A 216 7.96 18.04 -25.28
N LYS A 217 8.38 17.49 -24.12
CA LYS A 217 8.94 18.27 -23.01
C LYS A 217 10.14 19.13 -23.41
N TYR A 218 11.03 18.59 -24.23
CA TYR A 218 12.23 19.32 -24.68
C TYR A 218 11.95 20.21 -25.89
N SER A 219 11.13 19.77 -26.84
CA SER A 219 10.77 20.58 -27.98
C SER A 219 9.96 21.82 -27.58
N GLN A 220 9.06 21.72 -26.64
CA GLN A 220 8.32 22.86 -26.10
C GLN A 220 9.25 23.86 -25.38
N ALA A 221 10.23 23.39 -24.62
CA ALA A 221 11.21 24.26 -23.96
C ALA A 221 12.15 24.96 -24.96
N MET A 222 12.35 24.41 -26.16
CA MET A 222 13.19 24.92 -27.20
C MET A 222 12.41 25.74 -28.26
N ASN A 223 11.09 25.89 -28.10
CA ASN A 223 10.19 26.54 -29.11
C ASN A 223 10.31 25.91 -30.51
N ALA A 224 10.52 24.60 -30.59
CA ALA A 224 10.66 23.85 -31.83
C ALA A 224 9.42 22.97 -32.11
#